data_9ac996998ad92a3040020610ae894d39
#
_entry.id   9ac996998ad92a3040020610ae894d39
#
_cell.length_a   1.000
_cell.length_b   1.000
_cell.length_c   1.000
_cell.angle_alpha   90.00
_cell.angle_beta   90.00
_cell.angle_gamma   90.00
#
_symmetry.space_group_name_H-M   'P 1'
#
loop_
_entity.id
_entity.type
_entity.pdbx_description
1 polymer ?
#
loop_
_entity_poly.entity_id
_entity_poly.type
_entity_poly.pdbx_seq_one_letter_code
_entity_poly.pdbx_strand_id
1 'polypeptide(L)'
;MRILFCGYRTWAIRAYNLLGKVFDFASSPEELEEKTSSHHYDIIFFVGWSWMIEKELIQSSKCICMHPSPLPKYRGGSPIQ
;
A
#
# COMPACT_ATOMS: atom_id res chain seq x y z
N MET A 1 10.63 7.16 12.00
CA MET A 1 10.21 6.24 10.93
C MET A 1 9.10 6.88 10.13
N ARG A 2 9.21 6.87 8.82
CA ARG A 2 8.19 7.46 7.96
C ARG A 2 7.41 6.36 7.28
N ILE A 3 6.09 6.41 7.36
CA ILE A 3 5.21 5.37 6.85
C ILE A 3 4.19 5.99 5.89
N LEU A 4 3.99 5.33 4.76
CA LEU A 4 3.03 5.75 3.76
C LEU A 4 1.90 4.72 3.69
N PHE A 5 0.68 5.21 3.67
CA PHE A 5 -0.50 4.34 3.56
C PHE A 5 -1.09 4.56 2.17
N CYS A 6 -1.18 3.51 1.38
CA CYS A 6 -1.71 3.60 0.03
C CYS A 6 -3.01 2.83 -0.07
N GLY A 7 -4.07 3.50 -0.47
CA GLY A 7 -5.38 2.86 -0.63
C GLY A 7 -6.33 3.81 -1.29
N TYR A 8 -7.29 3.29 -2.02
CA TYR A 8 -8.26 4.12 -2.71
C TYR A 8 -9.68 3.65 -2.52
N ARG A 9 -9.87 2.43 -2.00
CA ARG A 9 -11.22 1.93 -1.82
C ARG A 9 -11.80 2.52 -0.55
N THR A 10 -13.13 2.58 -0.50
CA THR A 10 -13.81 3.19 0.63
C THR A 10 -13.39 2.58 1.96
N TRP A 11 -13.29 1.25 2.00
CA TRP A 11 -12.93 0.60 3.25
C TRP A 11 -11.47 0.88 3.64
N ALA A 12 -10.61 1.08 2.66
CA ALA A 12 -9.21 1.39 2.96
C ALA A 12 -9.10 2.81 3.51
N ILE A 13 -9.85 3.74 2.95
CA ILE A 13 -9.86 5.11 3.44
C ILE A 13 -10.45 5.17 4.83
N ARG A 14 -11.48 4.35 5.10
CA ARG A 14 -12.06 4.28 6.43
C ARG A 14 -11.04 3.75 7.44
N ALA A 15 -10.26 2.76 7.05
CA ALA A 15 -9.23 2.22 7.92
C ALA A 15 -8.17 3.29 8.23
N TYR A 16 -7.79 4.06 7.23
CA TYR A 16 -6.82 5.13 7.43
C TYR A 16 -7.35 6.15 8.43
N ASN A 17 -8.64 6.49 8.32
CA ASN A 17 -9.25 7.45 9.24
C ASN A 17 -9.28 6.88 10.64
N LEU A 18 -9.53 5.59 10.80
CA LEU A 18 -9.57 4.97 12.11
C LEU A 18 -8.19 4.94 12.75
N LEU A 19 -7.15 4.95 11.95
CA LEU A 19 -5.79 4.98 12.47
C LEU A 19 -5.36 6.39 12.85
N GLY A 20 -6.26 7.37 12.74
CA GLY A 20 -5.96 8.72 13.18
C GLY A 20 -5.22 9.57 12.17
N LYS A 21 -5.10 9.09 10.94
CA LYS A 21 -4.44 9.84 9.87
C LYS A 21 -3.01 10.22 10.24
N VAL A 22 -2.32 9.34 10.96
CA VAL A 22 -0.98 9.67 11.42
C VAL A 22 0.09 9.38 10.39
N PHE A 23 -0.26 8.71 9.29
CA PHE A 23 0.69 8.40 8.23
C PHE A 23 0.44 9.29 7.04
N ASP A 24 1.42 9.39 6.14
CA ASP A 24 1.17 10.03 4.86
C ASP A 24 0.27 9.11 4.04
N PHE A 25 -0.42 9.66 3.06
CA PHE A 25 -1.48 8.94 2.36
C PHE A 25 -1.35 9.14 0.86
N ALA A 26 -1.58 8.08 0.09
CA ALA A 26 -1.64 8.16 -1.36
C ALA A 26 -2.82 7.30 -1.83
N SER A 27 -3.63 7.83 -2.74
CA SER A 27 -4.80 7.11 -3.21
C SER A 27 -4.72 6.79 -4.70
N SER A 28 -3.63 7.09 -5.35
CA SER A 28 -3.47 6.80 -6.77
C SER A 28 -2.00 6.57 -7.07
N PRO A 29 -1.68 5.93 -8.21
CA PRO A 29 -0.27 5.77 -8.58
C PRO A 29 0.46 7.08 -8.72
N GLU A 30 -0.23 8.11 -9.20
CA GLU A 30 0.40 9.41 -9.34
C GLU A 30 0.77 10.00 -7.98
N GLU A 31 -0.12 9.87 -7.00
CA GLU A 31 0.17 10.35 -5.66
C GLU A 31 1.28 9.53 -5.02
N LEU A 32 1.30 8.23 -5.28
CA LEU A 32 2.36 7.38 -4.77
C LEU A 32 3.71 7.83 -5.31
N GLU A 33 3.77 8.10 -6.60
CA GLU A 33 5.01 8.53 -7.21
C GLU A 33 5.44 9.89 -6.67
N GLU A 34 4.49 10.79 -6.49
CA GLU A 34 4.81 12.10 -5.97
C GLU A 34 5.38 12.01 -4.56
N LYS A 35 4.74 11.22 -3.71
CA LYS A 35 5.19 11.08 -2.32
C LYS A 35 6.55 10.42 -2.24
N THR A 36 6.77 9.36 -3.01
CA THR A 36 8.02 8.62 -2.92
C THR A 36 9.16 9.35 -3.63
N SER A 37 8.84 10.31 -4.48
CA SER A 37 9.87 11.14 -5.08
C SER A 37 10.35 12.21 -4.11
N SER A 38 9.48 12.62 -3.19
CA SER A 38 9.80 13.68 -2.24
C SER A 38 10.38 13.15 -0.95
N HIS A 39 10.00 11.93 -0.57
CA HIS A 39 10.39 11.38 0.72
C HIS A 39 10.74 9.92 0.59
N HIS A 40 11.64 9.46 1.44
CA HIS A 40 11.90 8.02 1.56
C HIS A 40 11.02 7.48 2.68
N TYR A 41 10.32 6.40 2.40
CA TYR A 41 9.47 5.77 3.40
C TYR A 41 10.09 4.46 3.85
N ASP A 42 10.10 4.25 5.15
CA ASP A 42 10.62 3.00 5.70
C ASP A 42 9.64 1.86 5.44
N ILE A 43 8.35 2.16 5.57
CA ILE A 43 7.32 1.15 5.36
C ILE A 43 6.21 1.76 4.51
N ILE A 44 5.73 1.00 3.54
CA ILE A 44 4.60 1.42 2.72
C ILE A 44 3.55 0.33 2.80
N PHE A 45 2.35 0.69 3.25
CA PHE A 45 1.23 -0.23 3.30
C PHE A 45 0.39 -0.06 2.05
N PHE A 46 0.13 -1.14 1.33
CA PHE A 46 -0.75 -1.13 0.18
C PHE A 46 -2.02 -1.89 0.56
N VAL A 47 -3.10 -1.15 0.77
CA VAL A 47 -4.34 -1.71 1.29
C VAL A 47 -5.36 -1.75 0.17
N GLY A 48 -5.61 -2.93 -0.36
CA GLY A 48 -6.51 -3.08 -1.50
C GLY A 48 -5.99 -2.44 -2.77
N TRP A 49 -4.68 -2.37 -2.92
CA TRP A 49 -4.06 -1.69 -4.06
C TRP A 49 -4.06 -2.65 -5.24
N SER A 50 -4.58 -2.21 -6.38
CA SER A 50 -4.68 -3.08 -7.54
C SER A 50 -3.69 -2.73 -8.62
N TRP A 51 -2.92 -1.68 -8.47
CA TRP A 51 -1.93 -1.31 -9.46
C TRP A 51 -0.60 -1.97 -9.19
N MET A 52 0.23 -2.08 -10.21
CA MET A 52 1.53 -2.68 -10.08
C MET A 52 2.46 -1.79 -9.28
N ILE A 53 3.32 -2.40 -8.46
CA ILE A 53 4.27 -1.68 -7.65
C ILE A 53 5.64 -1.83 -8.30
N GLU A 54 6.35 -0.73 -8.47
CA GLU A 54 7.62 -0.77 -9.15
C GLU A 54 8.69 -1.46 -8.33
N LYS A 55 9.59 -2.16 -9.03
CA LYS A 55 10.61 -2.93 -8.36
C LYS A 55 11.51 -2.07 -7.50
N GLU A 56 11.84 -0.89 -7.97
CA GLU A 56 12.70 0.01 -7.21
C GLU A 56 12.10 0.35 -5.86
N LEU A 57 10.79 0.52 -5.82
CA LEU A 57 10.13 0.86 -4.58
C LEU A 57 10.16 -0.32 -3.62
N ILE A 58 9.94 -1.52 -4.14
CA ILE A 58 9.96 -2.72 -3.30
C ILE A 58 11.36 -2.93 -2.73
N GLN A 59 12.39 -2.55 -3.45
CA GLN A 59 13.74 -2.74 -2.99
C GLN A 59 14.18 -1.68 -1.98
N SER A 60 13.61 -0.48 -2.05
CA SER A 60 14.04 0.60 -1.18
C SER A 60 13.20 0.77 0.06
N SER A 61 12.01 0.20 0.11
CA SER A 61 11.11 0.35 1.25
C SER A 61 10.49 -1.00 1.56
N LYS A 62 10.12 -1.20 2.81
CA LYS A 62 9.41 -2.42 3.16
C LYS A 62 7.96 -2.23 2.74
N CYS A 63 7.50 -3.04 1.79
CA CYS A 63 6.15 -2.94 1.27
C CYS A 63 5.30 -4.07 1.81
N ILE A 64 4.17 -3.72 2.40
CA ILE A 64 3.25 -4.68 2.99
C ILE A 64 1.92 -4.53 2.28
N CYS A 65 1.47 -5.63 1.66
CA CYS A 65 0.22 -5.61 0.92
C CYS A 65 -0.85 -6.31 1.72
N MET A 66 -2.02 -5.68 1.81
CA MET A 66 -3.14 -6.22 2.58
C MET A 66 -4.37 -6.29 1.72
N HIS A 67 -5.06 -7.43 1.80
CA HIS A 67 -6.32 -7.65 1.09
C HIS A 67 -7.36 -8.08 2.11
N PRO A 68 -8.55 -7.54 2.02
CA PRO A 68 -9.58 -7.87 3.00
C PRO A 68 -10.20 -9.21 2.78
N SER A 69 -10.24 -9.71 1.57
CA SER A 69 -10.97 -10.93 1.31
C SER A 69 -10.10 -12.11 1.55
N PRO A 70 -10.70 -13.21 1.85
CA PRO A 70 -9.97 -14.45 1.99
C PRO A 70 -9.38 -14.77 0.68
N LEU A 71 -8.18 -15.16 0.72
CA LEU A 71 -7.56 -15.41 -0.46
C LEU A 71 -7.47 -16.71 -0.84
N PRO A 72 -8.05 -17.57 -0.30
CA PRO A 72 -7.88 -18.88 -0.68
C PRO A 72 -8.14 -19.03 -2.03
N LYS A 73 -8.75 -18.26 -2.46
CA LYS A 73 -8.93 -18.44 -3.69
C LYS A 73 -7.84 -18.15 -4.37
N TYR A 74 -7.07 -18.23 -4.21
CA TYR A 74 -6.14 -17.90 -4.97
C TYR A 74 -5.06 -18.41 -4.79
N ARG A 75 -5.07 -19.04 -4.27
CA ARG A 75 -4.43 -19.68 -4.21
C ARG A 75 -3.85 -20.00 -4.78
N GLY A 76 -3.87 -20.16 -5.02
CA GLY A 76 -3.48 -20.46 -5.52
C GLY A 76 -2.67 -20.13 -5.94
N GLY A 77 -2.41 -19.88 -6.01
CA GLY A 77 -1.78 -19.69 -6.38
C GLY A 77 -0.97 -19.07 -6.25
N SER A 78 -0.82 -18.86 -6.05
CA SER A 78 -0.24 -18.49 -6.01
C SER A 78 0.44 -18.05 -5.57
N PRO A 79 0.69 -17.98 -5.35
CA PRO A 79 1.26 -17.64 -5.09
C PRO A 79 1.95 -17.21 -4.59
N ILE A 80 2.11 -17.10 -4.31
CA ILE A 80 2.62 -17.00 -4.06
C ILE A 80 3.00 -16.97 -3.87
N GLN A 81 2.94 -16.90 -3.88
CA GLN A 81 3.06 -17.22 -3.97
C GLN A 81 3.24 -17.13 -3.91
#